data_98495167ae7be71730590963d23717fc
#
_entry.id   98495167ae7be71730590963d23717fc
#
_cell.length_a   1.000
_cell.length_b   1.000
_cell.length_c   1.000
_cell.angle_alpha   90.00
_cell.angle_beta   90.00
_cell.angle_gamma   90.00
#
_symmetry.space_group_name_H-M   'P 1'
#
loop_
_entity.id
_entity.type
_entity.pdbx_description
1 polymer ?
#
loop_
_entity_poly.entity_id
_entity_poly.type
_entity_poly.pdbx_seq_one_letter_code
_entity_poly.pdbx_strand_id
1 'polypeptide(L)'
;MATDLLKQMTAKTEIPSPPADPFSEHLAEFVRLEKRRRELEAELDQTKKRVKTIQEPLLEHFADLGVQNIKADGLVVYVKTNRFVTKRGGIDTERVCDALRDAGLGYMVAAGYSAASLKGKVREWQEEEIEVPPHLAELLNIGEAFILATRT
;
A
#
# COMPACT_ATOMS: atom_id res chain seq x y z
N MET A 1 38.19 -10.13 -8.06
CA MET A 1 37.87 -10.73 -9.36
C MET A 1 36.52 -10.28 -9.91
N ALA A 2 35.45 -10.31 -9.17
CA ALA A 2 34.12 -9.85 -9.65
C ALA A 2 34.06 -8.35 -10.01
N THR A 3 34.81 -7.51 -9.31
CA THR A 3 34.86 -6.05 -9.52
C THR A 3 35.55 -5.65 -10.81
N ASP A 4 36.48 -6.47 -11.30
CA ASP A 4 37.23 -6.21 -12.53
C ASP A 4 36.42 -6.59 -13.79
N LEU A 5 35.60 -7.62 -13.70
CA LEU A 5 34.68 -8.00 -14.77
C LEU A 5 33.57 -6.92 -14.99
N LEU A 6 33.05 -6.33 -13.91
CA LEU A 6 32.09 -5.24 -14.00
C LEU A 6 32.65 -3.97 -14.61
N LYS A 7 33.92 -3.64 -14.32
CA LYS A 7 34.61 -2.51 -14.95
C LYS A 7 34.85 -2.71 -16.45
N GLN A 8 35.13 -3.93 -16.88
CA GLN A 8 35.28 -4.25 -18.31
C GLN A 8 33.97 -4.19 -19.08
N MET A 9 32.83 -4.50 -18.42
CA MET A 9 31.51 -4.40 -19.04
C MET A 9 31.02 -2.95 -19.23
N THR A 10 31.49 -2.02 -18.39
CA THR A 10 31.09 -0.59 -18.48
C THR A 10 31.93 0.23 -19.46
N ALA A 11 33.07 -0.29 -19.92
CA ALA A 11 33.97 0.42 -20.84
C ALA A 11 33.64 0.25 -22.34
N LYS A 12 32.63 -0.55 -22.70
CA LYS A 12 32.22 -0.80 -24.09
C LYS A 12 31.01 0.04 -24.47
N THR A 13 31.24 1.05 -25.30
CA THR A 13 30.21 1.97 -25.82
C THR A 13 29.30 1.31 -26.88
N GLU A 14 29.64 0.15 -27.40
CA GLU A 14 28.80 -0.63 -28.30
C GLU A 14 28.22 -1.84 -27.61
N ILE A 15 26.88 -1.90 -27.61
CA ILE A 15 26.13 -3.05 -27.13
C ILE A 15 26.17 -4.12 -28.22
N PRO A 16 26.90 -5.24 -28.03
CA PRO A 16 27.02 -6.27 -29.07
C PRO A 16 25.66 -6.96 -29.29
N SER A 17 25.42 -7.35 -30.55
CA SER A 17 24.30 -8.23 -30.87
C SER A 17 24.52 -9.62 -30.25
N PRO A 18 23.49 -10.27 -29.72
CA PRO A 18 23.65 -11.57 -29.07
C PRO A 18 24.09 -12.65 -30.07
N PRO A 19 24.95 -13.59 -29.67
CA PRO A 19 25.38 -14.72 -30.49
C PRO A 19 24.21 -15.67 -30.78
N ALA A 20 24.28 -16.41 -31.90
CA ALA A 20 23.29 -17.41 -32.29
C ALA A 20 23.60 -18.76 -31.56
N ASP A 21 23.27 -18.85 -30.28
CA ASP A 21 23.44 -20.01 -29.43
C ASP A 21 22.28 -20.10 -28.40
N PRO A 22 22.22 -21.13 -27.53
CA PRO A 22 21.18 -21.25 -26.49
C PRO A 22 21.07 -20.03 -25.57
N PHE A 23 22.13 -19.29 -25.37
CA PHE A 23 22.12 -18.03 -24.63
C PHE A 23 21.26 -16.96 -25.37
N SER A 24 21.33 -16.91 -26.67
CA SER A 24 20.52 -15.99 -27.51
C SER A 24 19.03 -16.29 -27.40
N GLU A 25 18.65 -17.57 -27.34
CA GLU A 25 17.24 -17.99 -27.19
C GLU A 25 16.71 -17.56 -25.82
N HIS A 26 17.44 -17.84 -24.74
CA HIS A 26 17.07 -17.40 -23.39
C HIS A 26 17.02 -15.88 -23.26
N LEU A 27 17.97 -15.16 -23.89
CA LEU A 27 17.98 -13.71 -23.91
C LEU A 27 16.75 -13.15 -24.64
N ALA A 28 16.40 -13.70 -25.79
CA ALA A 28 15.23 -13.31 -26.54
C ALA A 28 13.93 -13.56 -25.77
N GLU A 29 13.84 -14.71 -25.11
CA GLU A 29 12.72 -15.05 -24.23
C GLU A 29 12.62 -14.09 -23.04
N PHE A 30 13.72 -13.81 -22.37
CA PHE A 30 13.77 -12.85 -21.25
C PHE A 30 13.28 -11.46 -21.69
N VAL A 31 13.77 -10.95 -22.80
CA VAL A 31 13.36 -9.64 -23.35
C VAL A 31 11.87 -9.62 -23.66
N ARG A 32 11.33 -10.70 -24.25
CA ARG A 32 9.91 -10.83 -24.56
C ARG A 32 9.06 -10.81 -23.29
N LEU A 33 9.45 -11.59 -22.27
CA LEU A 33 8.75 -11.66 -20.99
C LEU A 33 8.83 -10.32 -20.25
N GLU A 34 9.98 -9.67 -20.26
CA GLU A 34 10.16 -8.36 -19.61
C GLU A 34 9.32 -7.27 -20.28
N LYS A 35 9.19 -7.26 -21.60
CA LYS A 35 8.27 -6.36 -22.32
C LYS A 35 6.81 -6.63 -21.90
N ARG A 36 6.41 -7.90 -21.89
CA ARG A 36 5.04 -8.28 -21.48
C ARG A 36 4.74 -7.93 -20.05
N ARG A 37 5.70 -8.11 -19.15
CA ARG A 37 5.57 -7.69 -17.75
C ARG A 37 5.28 -6.20 -17.64
N ARG A 38 6.04 -5.36 -18.35
CA ARG A 38 5.84 -3.89 -18.35
C ARG A 38 4.50 -3.47 -18.95
N GLU A 39 4.05 -4.13 -20.00
CA GLU A 39 2.71 -3.90 -20.58
C GLU A 39 1.61 -4.20 -19.55
N LEU A 40 1.69 -5.37 -18.91
CA LEU A 40 0.73 -5.78 -17.88
C LEU A 40 0.73 -4.85 -16.67
N GLU A 41 1.89 -4.37 -16.24
CA GLU A 41 2.00 -3.40 -15.16
C GLU A 41 1.33 -2.07 -15.53
N ALA A 42 1.54 -1.59 -16.77
CA ALA A 42 0.90 -0.38 -17.26
C ALA A 42 -0.63 -0.53 -17.37
N GLU A 43 -1.11 -1.67 -17.90
CA GLU A 43 -2.54 -2.01 -17.95
C GLU A 43 -3.16 -2.09 -16.54
N LEU A 44 -2.45 -2.71 -15.59
CA LEU A 44 -2.86 -2.80 -14.19
C LEU A 44 -2.98 -1.42 -13.55
N ASP A 45 -2.00 -0.54 -13.78
CA ASP A 45 -2.03 0.81 -13.22
C ASP A 45 -3.17 1.65 -13.81
N GLN A 46 -3.43 1.54 -15.10
CA GLN A 46 -4.59 2.19 -15.73
C GLN A 46 -5.90 1.68 -15.13
N THR A 47 -6.02 0.36 -14.96
CA THR A 47 -7.21 -0.26 -14.37
C THR A 47 -7.42 0.20 -12.94
N LYS A 48 -6.37 0.23 -12.11
CA LYS A 48 -6.43 0.76 -10.74
C LYS A 48 -6.90 2.21 -10.69
N LYS A 49 -6.39 3.07 -11.59
CA LYS A 49 -6.82 4.48 -11.67
C LYS A 49 -8.30 4.58 -12.02
N ARG A 50 -8.78 3.80 -12.99
CA ARG A 50 -10.20 3.79 -13.37
C ARG A 50 -11.09 3.31 -12.25
N VAL A 51 -10.73 2.23 -11.57
CA VAL A 51 -11.45 1.73 -10.38
C VAL A 51 -11.55 2.83 -9.33
N LYS A 52 -10.45 3.50 -9.01
CA LYS A 52 -10.44 4.60 -8.04
C LYS A 52 -11.35 5.77 -8.44
N THR A 53 -11.36 6.14 -9.73
CA THR A 53 -12.20 7.23 -10.23
C THR A 53 -13.70 6.90 -10.14
N ILE A 54 -14.08 5.62 -10.32
CA ILE A 54 -15.47 5.18 -10.25
C ILE A 54 -15.92 4.97 -8.80
N GLN A 55 -14.99 4.71 -7.89
CA GLN A 55 -15.29 4.33 -6.52
C GLN A 55 -16.04 5.43 -5.74
N GLU A 56 -15.63 6.69 -5.88
CA GLU A 56 -16.25 7.81 -5.16
C GLU A 56 -17.71 8.01 -5.56
N PRO A 57 -18.07 8.22 -6.85
CA PRO A 57 -19.46 8.38 -7.24
C PRO A 57 -20.31 7.13 -6.94
N LEU A 58 -19.71 5.94 -6.99
CA LEU A 58 -20.40 4.71 -6.64
C LEU A 58 -20.72 4.62 -5.15
N LEU A 59 -19.82 5.09 -4.27
CA LEU A 59 -20.08 5.20 -2.83
C LEU A 59 -21.23 6.18 -2.54
N GLU A 60 -21.32 7.31 -3.24
CA GLU A 60 -22.44 8.25 -3.13
C GLU A 60 -23.75 7.57 -3.50
N HIS A 61 -23.78 6.82 -4.59
CA HIS A 61 -24.99 6.05 -4.97
C HIS A 61 -25.38 4.99 -3.93
N PHE A 62 -24.42 4.30 -3.32
CA PHE A 62 -24.71 3.36 -2.23
C PHE A 62 -25.33 4.07 -1.04
N ALA A 63 -24.83 5.26 -0.70
CA ALA A 63 -25.39 6.08 0.37
C ALA A 63 -26.82 6.57 0.04
N ASP A 64 -27.07 7.07 -1.17
CA ASP A 64 -28.36 7.54 -1.63
C ASP A 64 -29.43 6.43 -1.64
N LEU A 65 -29.03 5.22 -2.01
CA LEU A 65 -29.91 4.04 -2.01
C LEU A 65 -30.09 3.43 -0.60
N GLY A 66 -29.27 3.85 0.38
CA GLY A 66 -29.29 3.28 1.73
C GLY A 66 -28.91 1.81 1.79
N VAL A 67 -28.13 1.32 0.83
CA VAL A 67 -27.69 -0.07 0.75
C VAL A 67 -26.22 -0.22 1.07
N GLN A 68 -25.85 -1.32 1.71
CA GLN A 68 -24.45 -1.61 2.06
C GLN A 68 -23.78 -2.62 1.13
N ASN A 69 -24.55 -3.34 0.34
CA ASN A 69 -24.04 -4.32 -0.62
C ASN A 69 -24.99 -4.49 -1.81
N ILE A 70 -24.43 -4.78 -2.96
CA ILE A 70 -25.15 -5.09 -4.21
C ILE A 70 -24.43 -6.23 -4.91
N LYS A 71 -25.19 -7.20 -5.43
CA LYS A 71 -24.65 -8.27 -6.27
C LYS A 71 -24.73 -7.87 -7.73
N ALA A 72 -23.60 -7.94 -8.44
CA ALA A 72 -23.46 -7.68 -9.87
C ALA A 72 -22.45 -8.65 -10.49
N ASP A 73 -22.82 -9.25 -11.62
CA ASP A 73 -21.95 -10.16 -12.41
C ASP A 73 -21.25 -11.26 -11.58
N GLY A 74 -21.99 -11.85 -10.62
CA GLY A 74 -21.45 -12.90 -9.76
C GLY A 74 -20.57 -12.41 -8.59
N LEU A 75 -20.30 -11.11 -8.52
CA LEU A 75 -19.57 -10.49 -7.42
C LEU A 75 -20.52 -9.75 -6.47
N VAL A 76 -20.20 -9.74 -5.21
CA VAL A 76 -20.85 -8.88 -4.23
C VAL A 76 -19.95 -7.67 -4.00
N VAL A 77 -20.44 -6.49 -4.39
CA VAL A 77 -19.80 -5.20 -4.08
C VAL A 77 -20.37 -4.70 -2.77
N TYR A 78 -19.54 -4.36 -1.81
CA TYR A 78 -19.98 -3.91 -0.49
C TYR A 78 -19.15 -2.75 0.04
N VAL A 79 -19.76 -1.93 0.88
CA VAL A 79 -19.08 -0.82 1.57
C VAL A 79 -18.28 -1.39 2.73
N LYS A 80 -16.98 -1.14 2.71
CA LYS A 80 -16.05 -1.50 3.78
C LYS A 80 -15.52 -0.25 4.45
N THR A 81 -15.62 -0.20 5.77
CA THR A 81 -14.98 0.84 6.57
C THR A 81 -13.51 0.50 6.76
N ASN A 82 -12.64 1.37 6.30
CA ASN A 82 -11.19 1.26 6.52
C ASN A 82 -10.74 2.33 7.51
N ARG A 83 -10.54 1.92 8.77
CA ARG A 83 -9.98 2.80 9.80
C ARG A 83 -8.48 2.93 9.60
N PHE A 84 -7.97 4.14 9.71
CA PHE A 84 -6.54 4.39 9.60
C PHE A 84 -6.03 5.20 10.79
N VAL A 85 -4.79 4.93 11.15
CA VAL A 85 -4.03 5.69 12.12
C VAL A 85 -2.67 5.95 11.50
N THR A 86 -2.35 7.21 11.26
CA THR A 86 -1.08 7.62 10.69
C THR A 86 -0.50 8.78 11.46
N LYS A 87 0.81 8.89 11.44
CA LYS A 87 1.51 10.04 11.99
C LYS A 87 1.15 11.31 11.20
N ARG A 88 0.89 12.42 11.88
CA ARG A 88 0.70 13.71 11.20
C ARG A 88 1.96 14.15 10.48
N GLY A 89 1.79 14.82 9.33
CA GLY A 89 2.92 15.40 8.60
C GLY A 89 3.73 16.37 9.46
N GLY A 90 5.04 16.36 9.30
CA GLY A 90 5.96 17.21 10.06
C GLY A 90 6.24 16.76 11.50
N ILE A 91 5.58 15.72 12.00
CA ILE A 91 5.87 15.17 13.33
C ILE A 91 7.03 14.16 13.23
N ASP A 92 7.99 14.25 14.14
CA ASP A 92 9.05 13.28 14.25
C ASP A 92 8.52 11.96 14.83
N THR A 93 9.07 10.85 14.33
CA THR A 93 8.70 9.50 14.81
C THR A 93 9.07 9.31 16.29
N GLU A 94 10.16 9.91 16.73
CA GLU A 94 10.61 9.86 18.13
C GLU A 94 9.59 10.48 19.08
N ARG A 95 8.97 11.61 18.70
CA ARG A 95 7.89 12.22 19.48
C ARG A 95 6.68 11.30 19.63
N VAL A 96 6.34 10.54 18.58
CA VAL A 96 5.26 9.55 18.66
C VAL A 96 5.66 8.40 19.57
N CYS A 97 6.91 7.94 19.51
CA CYS A 97 7.42 6.90 20.39
C CYS A 97 7.39 7.32 21.88
N ASP A 98 7.76 8.55 22.18
CA ASP A 98 7.72 9.08 23.55
C ASP A 98 6.27 9.19 24.04
N ALA A 99 5.38 9.73 23.22
CA ALA A 99 3.96 9.79 23.56
C ALA A 99 3.33 8.40 23.77
N LEU A 100 3.78 7.38 23.03
CA LEU A 100 3.36 5.99 23.24
C LEU A 100 3.86 5.44 24.57
N ARG A 101 5.09 5.75 24.95
CA ARG A 101 5.64 5.36 26.27
C ARG A 101 4.86 6.01 27.41
N ASP A 102 4.57 7.31 27.28
CA ASP A 102 3.78 8.07 28.26
C ASP A 102 2.34 7.56 28.37
N ALA A 103 1.78 7.05 27.26
CA ALA A 103 0.46 6.42 27.24
C ALA A 103 0.45 4.97 27.77
N GLY A 104 1.56 4.44 28.27
CA GLY A 104 1.66 3.05 28.73
C GLY A 104 1.80 2.02 27.59
N LEU A 105 2.03 2.48 26.36
CA LEU A 105 2.16 1.64 25.17
C LEU A 105 3.62 1.42 24.75
N GLY A 106 4.55 1.55 25.69
CA GLY A 106 5.99 1.39 25.42
C GLY A 106 6.37 0.03 24.82
N TYR A 107 5.56 -0.99 25.01
CA TYR A 107 5.75 -2.32 24.40
C TYR A 107 5.61 -2.31 22.86
N MET A 108 4.99 -1.27 22.27
CA MET A 108 4.89 -1.09 20.82
C MET A 108 6.14 -0.43 20.21
N VAL A 109 7.05 0.06 21.06
CA VAL A 109 8.23 0.83 20.65
C VAL A 109 9.47 -0.04 20.81
N ALA A 110 10.08 -0.44 19.68
CA ALA A 110 11.38 -1.11 19.67
C ALA A 110 12.45 -0.18 19.06
N ALA A 111 12.68 -0.25 17.76
CA ALA A 111 13.49 0.72 16.99
C ALA A 111 12.61 1.82 16.35
N GLY A 112 11.37 1.88 16.71
CA GLY A 112 10.28 2.72 16.26
C GLY A 112 8.98 2.11 16.76
N TYR A 113 7.84 2.52 16.25
CA TYR A 113 6.55 1.92 16.62
C TYR A 113 5.91 1.17 15.46
N SER A 114 5.11 0.15 15.79
CA SER A 114 4.33 -0.58 14.80
C SER A 114 3.02 0.16 14.50
N ALA A 115 2.88 0.67 13.27
CA ALA A 115 1.64 1.32 12.83
C ALA A 115 0.43 0.37 12.88
N ALA A 116 0.63 -0.92 12.59
CA ALA A 116 -0.43 -1.93 12.66
C ALA A 116 -0.90 -2.17 14.11
N SER A 117 0.03 -2.28 15.05
CA SER A 117 -0.29 -2.44 16.48
C SER A 117 -0.99 -1.20 17.04
N LEU A 118 -0.52 -0.01 16.67
CA LEU A 118 -1.15 1.25 17.07
C LEU A 118 -2.57 1.39 16.51
N LYS A 119 -2.78 1.04 15.24
CA LYS A 119 -4.12 0.99 14.64
C LYS A 119 -5.05 0.04 15.39
N GLY A 120 -4.56 -1.14 15.77
CA GLY A 120 -5.31 -2.11 16.57
C GLY A 120 -5.72 -1.56 17.93
N LYS A 121 -4.80 -0.90 18.62
CA LYS A 121 -5.05 -0.31 19.94
C LYS A 121 -6.02 0.88 19.88
N VAL A 122 -5.91 1.75 18.89
CA VAL A 122 -6.87 2.84 18.69
C VAL A 122 -8.27 2.30 18.41
N ARG A 123 -8.38 1.23 17.62
CA ARG A 123 -9.67 0.56 17.37
C ARG A 123 -10.26 0.00 18.67
N GLU A 124 -9.47 -0.67 19.49
CA GLU A 124 -9.87 -1.19 20.80
C GLU A 124 -10.43 -0.07 21.68
N TRP A 125 -9.70 1.06 21.80
CA TRP A 125 -10.18 2.23 22.54
C TRP A 125 -11.51 2.78 22.00
N GLN A 126 -11.67 2.84 20.68
CA GLN A 126 -12.93 3.29 20.07
C GLN A 126 -14.08 2.34 20.32
N GLU A 127 -13.84 1.02 20.33
CA GLU A 127 -14.85 -0.01 20.63
C GLU A 127 -15.24 -0.02 22.11
N GLU A 128 -14.32 0.33 23.01
CA GLU A 128 -14.52 0.43 24.46
C GLU A 128 -14.96 1.84 24.91
N GLU A 129 -15.17 2.77 23.98
CA GLU A 129 -15.52 4.19 24.24
C GLU A 129 -14.48 4.90 25.12
N ILE A 130 -13.23 4.49 25.06
CA ILE A 130 -12.09 5.10 25.76
C ILE A 130 -11.47 6.19 24.87
N GLU A 131 -11.29 7.37 25.43
CA GLU A 131 -10.59 8.46 24.71
C GLU A 131 -9.11 8.12 24.48
N VAL A 132 -8.65 8.37 23.25
CA VAL A 132 -7.21 8.34 22.95
C VAL A 132 -6.51 9.42 23.78
N PRO A 133 -5.42 9.10 24.48
CA PRO A 133 -4.69 10.08 25.28
C PRO A 133 -4.41 11.36 24.48
N PRO A 134 -4.73 12.57 25.01
CA PRO A 134 -4.68 13.83 24.26
C PRO A 134 -3.31 14.09 23.62
N HIS A 135 -2.24 13.85 24.34
CA HIS A 135 -0.86 14.05 23.86
C HIS A 135 -0.50 13.11 22.70
N LEU A 136 -1.16 11.96 22.59
CA LEU A 136 -1.01 11.03 21.47
C LEU A 136 -1.94 11.42 20.31
N ALA A 137 -3.18 11.81 20.60
CA ALA A 137 -4.15 12.22 19.60
C ALA A 137 -3.68 13.44 18.78
N GLU A 138 -2.94 14.36 19.39
CA GLU A 138 -2.36 15.53 18.71
C GLU A 138 -1.30 15.16 17.66
N LEU A 139 -0.65 14.01 17.80
CA LEU A 139 0.43 13.54 16.92
C LEU A 139 -0.07 12.64 15.80
N LEU A 140 -1.29 12.14 15.89
CA LEU A 140 -1.85 11.16 14.98
C LEU A 140 -2.98 11.74 14.12
N ASN A 141 -3.10 11.24 12.90
CA ASN A 141 -4.32 11.32 12.11
C ASN A 141 -5.09 10.02 12.33
N ILE A 142 -6.23 10.14 12.98
CA ILE A 142 -7.12 9.01 13.26
C ILE A 142 -8.41 9.26 12.49
N GLY A 143 -8.83 8.30 11.68
CA GLY A 143 -10.03 8.47 10.87
C GLY A 143 -10.51 7.17 10.27
N GLU A 144 -11.63 7.28 9.58
CA GLU A 144 -12.25 6.19 8.83
C GLU A 144 -12.41 6.60 7.38
N ALA A 145 -12.12 5.68 6.48
CA ALA A 145 -12.41 5.82 5.07
C ALA A 145 -13.35 4.70 4.64
N PHE A 146 -14.36 5.05 3.88
CA PHE A 146 -15.26 4.08 3.26
C PHE A 146 -14.71 3.70 1.90
N ILE A 147 -14.58 2.43 1.66
CA ILE A 147 -14.12 1.88 0.38
C ILE A 147 -15.11 0.82 -0.10
N LEU A 148 -15.19 0.68 -1.42
CA LEU A 148 -15.88 -0.45 -2.01
C LEU A 148 -14.95 -1.64 -2.09
N ALA A 149 -15.44 -2.78 -1.69
CA ALA A 149 -14.76 -4.06 -1.79
C ALA A 149 -15.65 -5.07 -2.51
N THR A 150 -15.06 -6.10 -3.06
CA THR A 150 -15.74 -7.18 -3.75
C THR A 150 -15.42 -8.51 -3.11
N ARG A 151 -16.36 -9.42 -3.17
CA ARG A 151 -16.20 -10.84 -2.82
C ARG A 151 -16.98 -11.72 -3.80
N THR A 152 -16.50 -12.90 -4.01
CA THR A 152 -17.20 -13.98 -4.73
C THR A 152 -18.24 -14.65 -3.82
#